data_258e212bdd324c3b797e59844b1654ef
#
_entry.id   258e212bdd324c3b797e59844b1654ef
#
_cell.length_a   1.000
_cell.length_b   1.000
_cell.length_c   1.000
_cell.angle_alpha   90.00
_cell.angle_beta   90.00
_cell.angle_gamma   90.00
#
_symmetry.space_group_name_H-M   'P 1'
#
loop_
_entity.id
_entity.type
_entity.pdbx_description
1 polymer ?
#
loop_
_entity_poly.entity_id
_entity_poly.type
_entity_poly.pdbx_seq_one_letter_code
_entity_poly.pdbx_strand_id
1 'polypeptide(L)'
;MNLENFQACINQGLSLDHIYILHISKICDLSTLKSSKLVAIIKALQRKNLLTDKYELTIEGQQYESLWNSEEIVELKLVNKKLKDEAFEKWWLCYPGTDTFEYKGQRFAGTRGLRVKKDECCIKFNKILAEGEYTVEQLIQALEYELQQKKENSIKQKANKLSFMQNSLTYLNQRTFEPFIELINSSIGKQKIEQQRPTEVSI
;
A
#
# COMPACT_ATOMS: atom_id res chain seq x y z
N MET A 1 17.69 17.05 -0.87
CA MET A 1 16.80 16.88 -2.05
C MET A 1 15.44 17.44 -1.69
N ASN A 2 14.97 18.48 -2.38
CA ASN A 2 13.65 19.05 -2.12
C ASN A 2 12.53 18.16 -2.71
N LEU A 3 11.28 18.43 -2.35
CA LEU A 3 10.12 17.64 -2.76
C LEU A 3 9.95 17.58 -4.28
N GLU A 4 10.24 18.68 -4.98
CA GLU A 4 10.15 18.78 -6.45
C GLU A 4 11.18 17.87 -7.12
N ASN A 5 12.43 17.90 -6.66
CA ASN A 5 13.49 17.04 -7.16
C ASN A 5 13.19 15.55 -6.90
N PHE A 6 12.63 15.24 -5.73
CA PHE A 6 12.19 13.89 -5.41
C PHE A 6 11.06 13.43 -6.33
N GLN A 7 10.06 14.28 -6.55
CA GLN A 7 8.95 13.96 -7.47
C GLN A 7 9.45 13.77 -8.92
N ALA A 8 10.43 14.56 -9.35
CA ALA A 8 11.07 14.36 -10.66
C ALA A 8 11.76 13.00 -10.76
N CYS A 9 12.46 12.55 -9.73
CA CYS A 9 13.07 11.22 -9.68
C CYS A 9 12.01 10.10 -9.73
N ILE A 10 10.92 10.23 -8.98
CA ILE A 10 9.81 9.25 -8.98
C ILE A 10 9.15 9.19 -10.37
N ASN A 11 8.93 10.32 -11.03
CA ASN A 11 8.36 10.37 -12.38
C ASN A 11 9.25 9.65 -13.42
N GLN A 12 10.56 9.56 -13.16
CA GLN A 12 11.50 8.76 -13.95
C GLN A 12 11.59 7.29 -13.50
N GLY A 13 10.73 6.89 -12.56
CA GLY A 13 10.71 5.54 -12.02
C GLY A 13 11.90 5.19 -11.12
N LEU A 14 12.45 6.19 -10.43
CA LEU A 14 13.49 6.02 -9.43
C LEU A 14 12.87 6.04 -8.03
N SER A 15 13.16 5.03 -7.22
CA SER A 15 12.83 5.02 -5.79
C SER A 15 13.94 5.65 -4.96
N LEU A 16 13.68 5.91 -3.68
CA LEU A 16 14.71 6.34 -2.72
C LEU A 16 15.88 5.36 -2.66
N ASP A 17 15.63 4.05 -2.76
CA ASP A 17 16.68 3.04 -2.77
C ASP A 17 17.58 3.21 -4.00
N HIS A 18 17.03 3.55 -5.18
CA HIS A 18 17.82 3.83 -6.38
C HIS A 18 18.73 5.05 -6.19
N ILE A 19 18.18 6.13 -5.66
CA ILE A 19 18.94 7.38 -5.43
C ILE A 19 20.02 7.15 -4.36
N TYR A 20 19.70 6.38 -3.31
CA TYR A 20 20.68 6.01 -2.28
C TYR A 20 21.85 5.20 -2.87
N ILE A 21 21.58 4.23 -3.74
CA ILE A 21 22.63 3.45 -4.39
C ILE A 21 23.52 4.33 -5.29
N LEU A 22 22.94 5.29 -6.02
CA LEU A 22 23.71 6.26 -6.79
C LEU A 22 24.64 7.08 -5.90
N HIS A 23 24.16 7.51 -4.72
CA HIS A 23 24.98 8.26 -3.78
C HIS A 23 26.14 7.41 -3.22
N ILE A 24 25.85 6.21 -2.72
CA ILE A 24 26.89 5.36 -2.13
C ILE A 24 27.89 4.81 -3.16
N SER A 25 27.55 4.80 -4.45
CA SER A 25 28.49 4.38 -5.50
C SER A 25 29.76 5.25 -5.57
N LYS A 26 29.72 6.48 -5.05
CA LYS A 26 30.90 7.36 -4.93
C LYS A 26 31.82 7.01 -3.76
N ILE A 27 31.28 6.39 -2.72
CA ILE A 27 31.98 6.19 -1.44
C ILE A 27 32.23 4.72 -1.12
N CYS A 28 31.55 3.82 -1.79
CA CYS A 28 31.65 2.38 -1.56
C CYS A 28 31.77 1.61 -2.87
N ASP A 29 32.56 0.55 -2.85
CA ASP A 29 32.60 -0.42 -3.95
C ASP A 29 31.33 -1.26 -3.95
N LEU A 30 30.45 -1.01 -4.91
CA LEU A 30 29.17 -1.72 -5.06
C LEU A 30 29.34 -3.20 -5.43
N SER A 31 30.52 -3.62 -5.94
CA SER A 31 30.79 -5.02 -6.30
C SER A 31 30.78 -5.96 -5.08
N THR A 32 31.00 -5.40 -3.89
CA THR A 32 31.02 -6.14 -2.62
C THR A 32 29.63 -6.44 -2.05
N LEU A 33 28.58 -5.82 -2.60
CA LEU A 33 27.21 -5.96 -2.09
C LEU A 33 26.60 -7.29 -2.53
N LYS A 34 26.31 -8.15 -1.57
CA LYS A 34 25.80 -9.52 -1.79
C LYS A 34 24.27 -9.67 -1.64
N SER A 35 23.58 -8.65 -1.14
CA SER A 35 22.12 -8.71 -0.97
C SER A 35 21.42 -8.80 -2.31
N SER A 36 20.57 -9.81 -2.50
CA SER A 36 19.78 -10.00 -3.73
C SER A 36 18.94 -8.78 -4.11
N LYS A 37 18.39 -8.09 -3.10
CA LYS A 37 17.63 -6.84 -3.30
C LYS A 37 18.52 -5.73 -3.84
N LEU A 38 19.70 -5.53 -3.28
CA LEU A 38 20.65 -4.49 -3.73
C LEU A 38 21.15 -4.78 -5.13
N VAL A 39 21.48 -6.03 -5.43
CA VAL A 39 21.88 -6.45 -6.79
C VAL A 39 20.76 -6.17 -7.81
N ALA A 40 19.50 -6.39 -7.45
CA ALA A 40 18.37 -6.06 -8.34
C ALA A 40 18.25 -4.55 -8.61
N ILE A 41 18.45 -3.72 -7.58
CA ILE A 41 18.44 -2.25 -7.72
C ILE A 41 19.62 -1.78 -8.61
N ILE A 42 20.81 -2.30 -8.40
CA ILE A 42 21.99 -1.98 -9.22
C ILE A 42 21.72 -2.32 -10.68
N LYS A 43 21.21 -3.52 -10.97
CA LYS A 43 20.85 -3.92 -12.34
C LYS A 43 19.78 -3.01 -12.96
N ALA A 44 18.82 -2.54 -12.16
CA ALA A 44 17.83 -1.58 -12.64
C ALA A 44 18.45 -0.23 -13.00
N LEU A 45 19.41 0.26 -12.21
CA LEU A 45 20.14 1.48 -12.49
C LEU A 45 21.05 1.36 -13.74
N GLN A 46 21.69 0.22 -13.93
CA GLN A 46 22.45 -0.08 -15.16
C GLN A 46 21.57 -0.09 -16.40
N ARG A 47 20.39 -0.73 -16.35
CA ARG A 47 19.41 -0.72 -17.44
C ARG A 47 18.90 0.67 -17.80
N LYS A 48 18.84 1.57 -16.80
CA LYS A 48 18.45 2.98 -16.99
C LYS A 48 19.64 3.86 -17.39
N ASN A 49 20.81 3.28 -17.66
CA ASN A 49 22.05 3.99 -17.99
C ASN A 49 22.49 5.03 -16.92
N LEU A 50 22.19 4.77 -15.67
CA LEU A 50 22.60 5.63 -14.54
C LEU A 50 23.88 5.14 -13.86
N LEU A 51 24.21 3.85 -14.01
CA LEU A 51 25.46 3.22 -13.61
C LEU A 51 26.05 2.46 -14.80
N THR A 52 27.38 2.49 -14.91
CA THR A 52 28.12 1.65 -15.85
C THR A 52 28.20 0.20 -15.35
N ASP A 53 28.65 -0.73 -16.20
CA ASP A 53 28.93 -2.12 -15.81
C ASP A 53 30.04 -2.23 -14.77
N LYS A 54 30.90 -1.20 -14.64
CA LYS A 54 31.91 -1.06 -13.60
C LYS A 54 31.40 -0.40 -12.33
N TYR A 55 30.09 -0.19 -12.19
CA TYR A 55 29.44 0.47 -11.05
C TYR A 55 29.78 1.95 -10.88
N GLU A 56 30.32 2.60 -11.91
CA GLU A 56 30.61 4.03 -11.93
C GLU A 56 29.37 4.81 -12.36
N LEU A 57 29.21 6.03 -11.85
CA LEU A 57 28.13 6.92 -12.25
C LEU A 57 28.30 7.38 -13.70
N THR A 58 27.27 7.27 -14.50
CA THR A 58 27.19 7.95 -15.81
C THR A 58 26.95 9.46 -15.61
N ILE A 59 27.01 10.25 -16.67
CA ILE A 59 26.67 11.69 -16.62
C ILE A 59 25.25 11.89 -16.10
N GLU A 60 24.29 11.09 -16.56
CA GLU A 60 22.90 11.13 -16.06
C GLU A 60 22.80 10.68 -14.61
N GLY A 61 23.53 9.63 -14.22
CA GLY A 61 23.60 9.17 -12.84
C GLY A 61 24.15 10.24 -11.89
N GLN A 62 25.13 11.02 -12.33
CA GLN A 62 25.68 12.14 -11.56
C GLN A 62 24.65 13.26 -11.35
N GLN A 63 23.80 13.52 -12.33
CA GLN A 63 22.73 14.50 -12.19
C GLN A 63 21.74 14.10 -11.08
N TYR A 64 21.29 12.84 -11.05
CA TYR A 64 20.41 12.37 -9.99
C TYR A 64 21.11 12.28 -8.63
N GLU A 65 22.37 11.90 -8.60
CA GLU A 65 23.14 11.87 -7.36
C GLU A 65 23.33 13.27 -6.76
N SER A 66 23.55 14.28 -7.60
CA SER A 66 23.71 15.67 -7.15
C SER A 66 22.46 16.25 -6.47
N LEU A 67 21.29 15.64 -6.70
CA LEU A 67 20.05 15.99 -6.01
C LEU A 67 20.01 15.48 -4.56
N TRP A 68 20.98 14.62 -4.20
CA TRP A 68 21.08 14.07 -2.87
C TRP A 68 21.69 15.08 -1.88
N ASN A 69 20.94 15.39 -0.83
CA ASN A 69 21.42 16.14 0.33
C ASN A 69 21.14 15.33 1.60
N SER A 70 22.16 15.05 2.40
CA SER A 70 22.08 14.16 3.56
C SER A 70 21.10 14.64 4.64
N GLU A 71 20.96 15.95 4.84
CA GLU A 71 20.04 16.50 5.84
C GLU A 71 18.56 16.33 5.43
N GLU A 72 18.24 16.58 4.16
CA GLU A 72 16.89 16.43 3.64
C GLU A 72 16.41 14.98 3.57
N ILE A 73 17.32 13.99 3.52
CA ILE A 73 16.94 12.57 3.50
C ILE A 73 16.45 12.07 4.84
N VAL A 74 17.03 12.57 5.93
CA VAL A 74 16.53 12.25 7.27
C VAL A 74 15.09 12.76 7.38
N GLU A 75 14.83 13.96 6.87
CA GLU A 75 13.51 14.56 6.84
C GLU A 75 12.53 13.80 5.94
N LEU A 76 12.95 13.39 4.73
CA LEU A 76 12.13 12.55 3.82
C LEU A 76 11.84 11.16 4.39
N LYS A 77 12.80 10.53 5.10
CA LYS A 77 12.56 9.27 5.79
C LYS A 77 11.55 9.42 6.91
N LEU A 78 11.61 10.53 7.66
CA LEU A 78 10.65 10.85 8.71
C LEU A 78 9.26 11.13 8.13
N VAL A 79 9.17 11.91 7.04
CA VAL A 79 7.92 12.18 6.33
C VAL A 79 7.31 10.89 5.77
N ASN A 80 8.11 10.06 5.09
CA ASN A 80 7.62 8.77 4.56
C ASN A 80 7.18 7.81 5.67
N LYS A 81 7.89 7.79 6.80
CA LYS A 81 7.46 7.02 7.97
C LYS A 81 6.14 7.54 8.49
N LYS A 82 6.01 8.85 8.67
CA LYS A 82 4.78 9.49 9.14
C LYS A 82 3.60 9.20 8.21
N LEU A 83 3.77 9.33 6.89
CA LEU A 83 2.73 9.02 5.91
C LEU A 83 2.29 7.55 5.96
N LYS A 84 3.24 6.61 6.13
CA LYS A 84 2.93 5.18 6.29
C LYS A 84 2.20 4.91 7.61
N ASP A 85 2.62 5.54 8.68
CA ASP A 85 1.97 5.43 9.98
C ASP A 85 0.54 6.00 9.92
N GLU A 86 0.33 7.15 9.27
CA GLU A 86 -0.99 7.74 9.06
C GLU A 86 -1.91 6.87 8.18
N ALA A 87 -1.37 6.26 7.13
CA ALA A 87 -2.09 5.34 6.27
C ALA A 87 -2.55 4.08 7.03
N PHE A 88 -1.65 3.51 7.83
CA PHE A 88 -1.98 2.40 8.70
C PHE A 88 -3.03 2.77 9.75
N GLU A 89 -2.88 3.94 10.40
CA GLU A 89 -3.85 4.39 11.41
C GLU A 89 -5.25 4.55 10.82
N LYS A 90 -5.39 5.07 9.60
CA LYS A 90 -6.69 5.14 8.90
C LYS A 90 -7.30 3.75 8.74
N TRP A 91 -6.56 2.78 8.22
CA TRP A 91 -7.04 1.41 8.09
C TRP A 91 -7.36 0.79 9.46
N TRP A 92 -6.48 1.00 10.45
CA TRP A 92 -6.65 0.48 11.80
C TRP A 92 -7.91 1.01 12.49
N LEU A 93 -8.25 2.27 12.28
CA LEU A 93 -9.47 2.88 12.82
C LEU A 93 -10.74 2.34 12.17
N CYS A 94 -10.69 2.01 10.87
CA CYS A 94 -11.80 1.37 10.17
C CYS A 94 -12.03 -0.08 10.63
N TYR A 95 -10.99 -0.77 11.09
CA TYR A 95 -11.13 -2.14 11.58
C TYR A 95 -11.95 -2.16 12.89
N PRO A 96 -12.97 -3.05 13.04
CA PRO A 96 -13.78 -3.07 14.25
C PRO A 96 -12.97 -3.50 15.47
N GLY A 97 -13.14 -2.80 16.61
CA GLY A 97 -12.44 -3.15 17.86
C GLY A 97 -12.93 -4.48 18.43
N THR A 98 -14.24 -4.71 18.34
CA THR A 98 -14.92 -5.93 18.79
C THR A 98 -15.96 -6.37 17.79
N ASP A 99 -16.51 -7.55 17.97
CA ASP A 99 -17.64 -8.06 17.20
C ASP A 99 -19.01 -7.55 17.69
N THR A 100 -19.04 -6.69 18.71
CA THR A 100 -20.27 -5.99 19.14
C THR A 100 -20.47 -4.75 18.28
N PHE A 101 -21.68 -4.58 17.75
CA PHE A 101 -22.02 -3.41 16.94
C PHE A 101 -23.52 -3.09 17.00
N GLU A 102 -23.84 -1.87 16.57
CA GLU A 102 -25.22 -1.43 16.34
C GLU A 102 -25.38 -1.07 14.86
N TYR A 103 -26.48 -1.50 14.27
CA TYR A 103 -26.79 -1.23 12.88
C TYR A 103 -28.31 -1.17 12.65
N LYS A 104 -28.79 -0.07 12.04
CA LYS A 104 -30.21 0.19 11.79
C LYS A 104 -31.10 0.01 13.04
N GLY A 105 -30.62 0.53 14.19
CA GLY A 105 -31.36 0.48 15.47
C GLY A 105 -31.36 -0.90 16.14
N GLN A 106 -30.65 -1.89 15.62
CA GLN A 106 -30.52 -3.20 16.24
C GLN A 106 -29.09 -3.38 16.78
N ARG A 107 -29.00 -3.84 18.04
CA ARG A 107 -27.73 -4.14 18.69
C ARG A 107 -27.42 -5.63 18.59
N PHE A 108 -26.24 -5.95 18.13
CA PHE A 108 -25.70 -7.31 18.06
C PHE A 108 -24.56 -7.45 19.07
N ALA A 109 -24.79 -8.26 20.10
CA ALA A 109 -23.80 -8.52 21.11
C ALA A 109 -22.73 -9.51 20.59
N GLY A 110 -21.49 -9.30 20.98
CA GLY A 110 -20.38 -10.19 20.76
C GLY A 110 -19.39 -10.09 21.93
N THR A 111 -18.43 -10.98 21.98
CA THR A 111 -17.44 -11.06 23.08
C THR A 111 -16.01 -11.06 22.60
N ARG A 112 -15.79 -11.04 21.28
CA ARG A 112 -14.46 -11.17 20.69
C ARG A 112 -13.83 -9.81 20.43
N GLY A 113 -12.55 -9.65 20.84
CA GLY A 113 -11.70 -8.58 20.33
C GLY A 113 -11.26 -8.90 18.89
N LEU A 114 -11.46 -7.95 17.99
CA LEU A 114 -11.08 -8.10 16.58
C LEU A 114 -9.79 -7.34 16.24
N ARG A 115 -9.52 -6.20 16.89
CA ARG A 115 -8.22 -5.53 16.79
C ARG A 115 -7.22 -6.19 17.74
N VAL A 116 -6.17 -6.76 17.18
CA VAL A 116 -5.10 -7.41 17.95
C VAL A 116 -3.74 -7.05 17.35
N LYS A 117 -2.71 -7.02 18.22
CA LYS A 117 -1.31 -6.93 17.81
C LYS A 117 -1.02 -5.79 16.82
N LYS A 118 -1.28 -4.57 17.23
CA LYS A 118 -1.19 -3.35 16.39
C LYS A 118 0.14 -3.26 15.63
N ASP A 119 1.27 -3.49 16.31
CA ASP A 119 2.60 -3.33 15.73
C ASP A 119 2.85 -4.38 14.63
N GLU A 120 2.46 -5.64 14.87
CA GLU A 120 2.57 -6.71 13.87
C GLU A 120 1.67 -6.42 12.65
N CYS A 121 0.47 -5.88 12.90
CA CYS A 121 -0.44 -5.44 11.84
C CYS A 121 0.18 -4.30 11.02
N CYS A 122 0.81 -3.31 11.68
CA CYS A 122 1.48 -2.20 11.00
C CYS A 122 2.60 -2.69 10.07
N ILE A 123 3.45 -3.59 10.56
CA ILE A 123 4.53 -4.20 9.77
C ILE A 123 3.95 -4.93 8.55
N LYS A 124 2.91 -5.75 8.75
CA LYS A 124 2.30 -6.53 7.67
C LYS A 124 1.58 -5.65 6.65
N PHE A 125 0.82 -4.64 7.09
CA PHE A 125 0.16 -3.67 6.24
C PHE A 125 1.15 -2.93 5.34
N ASN A 126 2.23 -2.42 5.93
CA ASN A 126 3.28 -1.73 5.18
C ASN A 126 4.01 -2.67 4.19
N LYS A 127 4.14 -3.96 4.52
CA LYS A 127 4.68 -4.96 3.60
C LYS A 127 3.77 -5.17 2.39
N ILE A 128 2.46 -5.28 2.59
CA ILE A 128 1.45 -5.41 1.51
C ILE A 128 1.52 -4.20 0.58
N LEU A 129 1.57 -2.98 1.14
CA LEU A 129 1.70 -1.77 0.31
C LEU A 129 3.02 -1.70 -0.45
N ALA A 130 4.12 -2.19 0.14
CA ALA A 130 5.44 -2.21 -0.51
C ALA A 130 5.53 -3.21 -1.68
N GLU A 131 4.64 -4.19 -1.77
CA GLU A 131 4.50 -5.11 -2.91
C GLU A 131 3.94 -4.37 -4.15
N GLY A 132 3.25 -3.23 -3.95
CA GLY A 132 2.78 -2.34 -5.02
C GLY A 132 1.53 -2.83 -5.75
N GLU A 133 0.91 -3.93 -5.29
CA GLU A 133 -0.29 -4.51 -5.89
C GLU A 133 -1.57 -3.78 -5.44
N TYR A 134 -1.56 -3.19 -4.25
CA TYR A 134 -2.74 -2.58 -3.62
C TYR A 134 -2.44 -1.18 -3.09
N THR A 135 -3.46 -0.32 -3.12
CA THR A 135 -3.42 1.00 -2.48
C THR A 135 -4.07 0.96 -1.10
N VAL A 136 -3.80 1.99 -0.30
CA VAL A 136 -4.44 2.17 1.02
C VAL A 136 -5.96 2.23 0.89
N GLU A 137 -6.43 2.97 -0.10
CA GLU A 137 -7.86 3.17 -0.38
C GLU A 137 -8.53 1.85 -0.72
N GLN A 138 -7.90 1.01 -1.53
CA GLN A 138 -8.42 -0.32 -1.88
C GLN A 138 -8.54 -1.22 -0.65
N LEU A 139 -7.54 -1.22 0.25
CA LEU A 139 -7.59 -2.01 1.48
C LEU A 139 -8.69 -1.51 2.44
N ILE A 140 -8.92 -0.20 2.53
CA ILE A 140 -9.99 0.38 3.33
C ILE A 140 -11.36 0.04 2.72
N GLN A 141 -11.53 0.25 1.42
CA GLN A 141 -12.79 -0.04 0.73
C GLN A 141 -13.19 -1.53 0.82
N ALA A 142 -12.23 -2.43 0.69
CA ALA A 142 -12.48 -3.86 0.85
C ALA A 142 -12.97 -4.20 2.26
N LEU A 143 -12.33 -3.61 3.27
CA LEU A 143 -12.74 -3.79 4.67
C LEU A 143 -14.14 -3.23 4.93
N GLU A 144 -14.42 -2.01 4.47
CA GLU A 144 -15.73 -1.37 4.61
C GLU A 144 -16.83 -2.17 3.91
N TYR A 145 -16.55 -2.70 2.72
CA TYR A 145 -17.45 -3.53 1.97
C TYR A 145 -17.79 -4.83 2.72
N GLU A 146 -16.78 -5.53 3.26
CA GLU A 146 -17.01 -6.72 4.08
C GLU A 146 -17.83 -6.41 5.33
N LEU A 147 -17.47 -5.33 6.04
CA LEU A 147 -18.22 -4.90 7.23
C LEU A 147 -19.68 -4.60 6.91
N GLN A 148 -19.94 -3.89 5.82
CA GLN A 148 -21.30 -3.58 5.38
C GLN A 148 -22.09 -4.85 5.09
N GLN A 149 -21.51 -5.79 4.33
CA GLN A 149 -22.15 -7.07 4.05
C GLN A 149 -22.47 -7.88 5.32
N LYS A 150 -21.51 -7.95 6.25
CA LYS A 150 -21.72 -8.68 7.52
C LYS A 150 -22.82 -8.03 8.35
N LYS A 151 -22.87 -6.70 8.43
CA LYS A 151 -23.93 -5.96 9.14
C LYS A 151 -25.31 -6.19 8.50
N GLU A 152 -25.42 -6.12 7.18
CA GLU A 152 -26.66 -6.40 6.46
C GLU A 152 -27.14 -7.83 6.63
N ASN A 153 -26.23 -8.80 6.53
CA ASN A 153 -26.51 -10.20 6.74
C ASN A 153 -26.92 -10.49 8.20
N SER A 154 -26.38 -9.72 9.17
CA SER A 154 -26.80 -9.83 10.56
C SER A 154 -28.27 -9.44 10.76
N ILE A 155 -28.73 -8.37 10.10
CA ILE A 155 -30.16 -8.00 10.10
C ILE A 155 -31.02 -9.09 9.46
N LYS A 156 -30.63 -9.53 8.24
CA LYS A 156 -31.40 -10.54 7.48
C LYS A 156 -31.54 -11.86 8.23
N GLN A 157 -30.48 -12.30 8.90
CA GLN A 157 -30.44 -13.60 9.57
C GLN A 157 -30.71 -13.51 11.08
N LYS A 158 -30.92 -12.30 11.62
CA LYS A 158 -31.10 -12.04 13.06
C LYS A 158 -29.99 -12.66 13.92
N ALA A 159 -28.77 -12.67 13.40
CA ALA A 159 -27.60 -13.29 14.03
C ALA A 159 -26.35 -12.45 13.79
N ASN A 160 -25.50 -12.32 14.80
CA ASN A 160 -24.25 -11.56 14.70
C ASN A 160 -23.27 -12.21 13.70
N LYS A 161 -23.15 -11.65 12.50
CA LYS A 161 -22.22 -12.12 11.47
C LYS A 161 -20.80 -11.55 11.63
N LEU A 162 -20.62 -10.49 12.41
CA LEU A 162 -19.28 -9.99 12.75
C LEU A 162 -18.51 -10.98 13.65
N SER A 163 -19.21 -11.85 14.39
CA SER A 163 -18.57 -12.90 15.18
C SER A 163 -17.73 -13.89 14.34
N PHE A 164 -18.00 -13.99 13.04
CA PHE A 164 -17.22 -14.78 12.08
C PHE A 164 -16.14 -13.99 11.36
N MET A 165 -15.95 -12.72 11.70
CA MET A 165 -14.87 -11.92 11.13
C MET A 165 -13.54 -12.37 11.73
N GLN A 166 -12.50 -12.38 10.92
CA GLN A 166 -11.14 -12.65 11.39
C GLN A 166 -10.65 -11.49 12.28
N ASN A 167 -9.64 -11.72 13.10
CA ASN A 167 -8.94 -10.62 13.76
C ASN A 167 -8.04 -9.88 12.75
N SER A 168 -7.65 -8.66 13.10
CA SER A 168 -6.90 -7.76 12.22
C SER A 168 -5.60 -8.38 11.67
N LEU A 169 -4.85 -9.12 12.49
CA LEU A 169 -3.61 -9.73 12.05
C LEU A 169 -3.84 -10.90 11.10
N THR A 170 -4.82 -11.76 11.40
CA THR A 170 -5.18 -12.88 10.54
C THR A 170 -5.73 -12.38 9.20
N TYR A 171 -6.53 -11.32 9.22
CA TYR A 171 -7.07 -10.65 8.04
C TYR A 171 -5.97 -10.23 7.07
N LEU A 172 -4.93 -9.55 7.57
CA LEU A 172 -3.78 -9.13 6.75
C LEU A 172 -2.91 -10.32 6.32
N ASN A 173 -2.69 -11.31 7.21
CA ASN A 173 -1.84 -12.45 6.89
C ASN A 173 -2.44 -13.35 5.81
N GLN A 174 -3.75 -13.56 5.85
CA GLN A 174 -4.48 -14.39 4.89
C GLN A 174 -4.99 -13.60 3.67
N ARG A 175 -4.68 -12.30 3.62
CA ARG A 175 -5.13 -11.40 2.53
C ARG A 175 -6.63 -11.48 2.27
N THR A 176 -7.43 -11.55 3.33
CA THR A 176 -8.89 -11.70 3.25
C THR A 176 -9.58 -10.56 2.49
N PHE A 177 -8.89 -9.45 2.26
CA PHE A 177 -9.35 -8.30 1.48
C PHE A 177 -9.39 -8.57 -0.03
N GLU A 178 -8.60 -9.50 -0.57
CA GLU A 178 -8.45 -9.72 -2.01
C GLU A 178 -9.77 -10.02 -2.73
N PRO A 179 -10.60 -10.97 -2.28
CA PRO A 179 -11.87 -11.25 -2.92
C PRO A 179 -12.82 -10.03 -2.96
N PHE A 180 -12.74 -9.16 -1.95
CA PHE A 180 -13.58 -7.96 -1.89
C PHE A 180 -13.08 -6.89 -2.85
N ILE A 181 -11.77 -6.74 -3.04
CA ILE A 181 -11.20 -5.85 -4.07
C ILE A 181 -11.65 -6.32 -5.46
N GLU A 182 -11.58 -7.60 -5.75
CA GLU A 182 -12.04 -8.16 -7.03
C GLU A 182 -13.53 -7.90 -7.28
N LEU A 183 -14.37 -8.08 -6.25
CA LEU A 183 -15.81 -7.80 -6.33
C LEU A 183 -16.09 -6.31 -6.59
N ILE A 184 -15.39 -5.41 -5.92
CA ILE A 184 -15.53 -3.97 -6.11
C ILE A 184 -15.11 -3.59 -7.54
N ASN A 185 -13.96 -4.06 -8.00
CA ASN A 185 -13.47 -3.78 -9.34
C ASN A 185 -14.40 -4.32 -10.43
N SER A 186 -14.97 -5.51 -10.25
CA SER A 186 -15.93 -6.11 -11.18
C SER A 186 -17.25 -5.35 -11.23
N SER A 187 -17.73 -4.82 -10.11
CA SER A 187 -18.97 -4.02 -10.04
C SER A 187 -18.79 -2.65 -10.68
N ILE A 188 -17.65 -1.99 -10.47
CA ILE A 188 -17.30 -0.72 -11.14
C ILE A 188 -17.18 -0.91 -12.65
N GLY A 189 -16.59 -2.02 -13.10
CA GLY A 189 -16.52 -2.37 -14.52
C GLY A 189 -17.91 -2.53 -15.15
N LYS A 190 -18.83 -3.21 -14.49
CA LYS A 190 -20.23 -3.37 -14.95
C LYS A 190 -20.97 -2.04 -15.04
N GLN A 191 -20.85 -1.16 -14.03
CA GLN A 191 -21.47 0.16 -14.05
C GLN A 191 -20.96 1.05 -15.18
N LYS A 192 -19.64 1.03 -15.48
CA LYS A 192 -19.08 1.76 -16.61
C LYS A 192 -19.60 1.27 -17.97
N ILE A 193 -19.78 -0.04 -18.13
CA ILE A 193 -20.31 -0.63 -19.37
C ILE A 193 -21.79 -0.27 -19.54
N GLU A 194 -22.56 -0.24 -18.46
CA GLU A 194 -23.99 0.09 -18.49
C GLU A 194 -24.27 1.56 -18.82
N GLN A 195 -23.40 2.47 -18.33
CA GLN A 195 -23.46 3.91 -18.68
C GLN A 195 -23.01 4.23 -20.11
N GLN A 196 -22.29 3.33 -20.78
CA GLN A 196 -21.81 3.52 -22.15
C GLN A 196 -22.74 2.89 -23.22
N ARG A 197 -23.81 2.21 -22.82
CA ARG A 197 -24.81 1.71 -23.80
C ARG A 197 -25.59 2.91 -24.37
N PRO A 198 -25.58 3.10 -25.71
CA PRO A 198 -26.42 4.11 -26.32
C PRO A 198 -27.88 3.81 -25.96
N THR A 199 -28.61 4.82 -25.54
CA THR A 199 -30.06 4.74 -25.42
C THR A 199 -30.60 4.48 -26.83
N GLU A 200 -31.08 3.30 -27.11
CA GLU A 200 -31.80 3.02 -28.36
C GLU A 200 -33.00 3.97 -28.40
N VAL A 201 -32.91 4.92 -29.29
CA VAL A 201 -34.01 5.80 -29.64
C VAL A 201 -35.02 4.93 -30.39
N SER A 202 -36.08 4.54 -29.71
CA SER A 202 -37.24 3.94 -30.39
C SER A 202 -37.84 4.99 -31.32
N ILE A 203 -37.79 4.69 -32.61
CA ILE A 203 -38.48 5.39 -33.66
C ILE A 203 -39.93 4.91 -33.71
#